data_a971d32eebd07d7b3ec48a5019281a98
#
_entry.id   a971d32eebd07d7b3ec48a5019281a98
#
_cell.length_a   1.000
_cell.length_b   1.000
_cell.length_c   1.000
_cell.angle_alpha   90.00
_cell.angle_beta   90.00
_cell.angle_gamma   90.00
#
_symmetry.space_group_name_H-M   'P 1'
#
loop_
_entity.id
_entity.type
_entity.pdbx_description
1 polymer ?
#
loop_
_entity_poly.entity_id
_entity_poly.type
_entity_poly.pdbx_seq_one_letter_code
_entity_poly.pdbx_strand_id
1 'polypeptide(L)' 'MTLVEALSVFNLQLSDMRKIDRILAKQVLESEQKTLTSTKCLSVKENSMRNINALQVILAH' A
#
# COMPACT_ATOMS: atom_id res chain seq x y z
N MET A 1 1.60 10.90 -5.42
CA MET A 1 2.49 9.73 -5.52
C MET A 1 2.37 9.11 -6.90
N THR A 2 3.49 8.87 -7.56
CA THR A 2 3.51 8.19 -8.86
C THR A 2 3.44 6.68 -8.67
N LEU A 3 3.15 5.94 -9.76
CA LEU A 3 3.14 4.48 -9.72
C LEU A 3 4.51 3.93 -9.31
N VAL A 4 5.59 4.49 -9.83
CA VAL A 4 6.96 4.06 -9.48
C VAL A 4 7.22 4.26 -8.00
N GLU A 5 6.83 5.41 -7.44
CA GLU A 5 6.97 5.67 -6.02
C GLU A 5 6.14 4.71 -5.17
N ALA A 6 4.90 4.44 -5.59
CA ALA A 6 4.03 3.50 -4.89
C ALA A 6 4.63 2.10 -4.86
N LEU A 7 5.17 1.64 -5.98
CA LEU A 7 5.83 0.33 -6.06
C LEU A 7 7.08 0.28 -5.19
N SER A 8 7.86 1.37 -5.15
CA SER A 8 9.09 1.40 -4.36
C SER A 8 8.82 1.30 -2.85
N VAL A 9 7.65 1.72 -2.38
CA VAL A 9 7.25 1.55 -0.97
C VAL A 9 7.30 0.07 -0.56
N PHE A 10 7.04 -0.84 -1.49
CA PHE A 10 7.04 -2.29 -1.26
C PHE A 10 8.24 -2.98 -1.91
N ASN A 11 9.28 -2.23 -2.29
CA ASN A 11 10.45 -2.76 -3.00
C ASN A 11 10.09 -3.47 -4.30
N LEU A 12 9.08 -2.98 -5.00
CA LEU A 12 8.62 -3.53 -6.27
C LEU A 12 9.08 -2.65 -7.44
N GLN A 13 9.16 -3.26 -8.63
CA GLN A 13 9.49 -2.59 -9.88
C GLN A 13 8.28 -2.61 -10.82
N LEU A 14 8.33 -1.81 -11.89
CA LEU A 14 7.26 -1.78 -12.89
C LEU A 14 6.98 -3.16 -13.50
N SER A 15 8.03 -3.97 -13.69
CA SER A 15 7.89 -5.33 -14.21
C SER A 15 7.08 -6.22 -13.27
N ASP A 16 7.02 -5.90 -11.98
CA ASP A 16 6.28 -6.69 -10.99
C ASP A 16 4.78 -6.43 -11.05
N MET A 17 4.33 -5.37 -11.72
CA MET A 17 2.89 -5.04 -11.82
C MET A 17 2.05 -6.18 -12.37
N ARG A 18 2.59 -6.96 -13.30
CA ARG A 18 1.88 -8.10 -13.89
C ARG A 18 1.71 -9.26 -12.91
N LYS A 19 2.55 -9.31 -11.89
CA LYS A 19 2.57 -10.40 -10.90
C LYS A 19 1.79 -10.06 -9.64
N ILE A 20 1.32 -8.82 -9.51
CA ILE A 20 0.60 -8.38 -8.33
C ILE A 20 -0.79 -9.02 -8.29
N ASP A 21 -1.07 -9.71 -7.20
CA ASP A 21 -2.41 -10.25 -6.91
C ASP A 21 -3.28 -9.10 -6.39
N ARG A 22 -4.22 -8.65 -7.21
CA ARG A 22 -5.09 -7.53 -6.84
C ARG A 22 -6.00 -7.85 -5.66
N ILE A 23 -6.42 -9.10 -5.53
CA ILE A 23 -7.25 -9.53 -4.41
C ILE A 23 -6.45 -9.44 -3.11
N LEU A 24 -5.23 -9.94 -3.12
CA LEU A 24 -4.33 -9.86 -1.98
C LEU A 24 -3.99 -8.41 -1.64
N ALA A 25 -3.69 -7.60 -2.65
CA ALA A 25 -3.38 -6.19 -2.45
C ALA A 25 -4.56 -5.45 -1.78
N LYS A 26 -5.78 -5.76 -2.20
CA LYS A 26 -6.98 -5.18 -1.60
C LYS A 26 -7.16 -5.61 -0.14
N GLN A 27 -6.87 -6.86 0.17
CA GLN A 27 -6.91 -7.37 1.54
C GLN A 27 -5.88 -6.67 2.42
N VAL A 28 -4.67 -6.44 1.89
CA VAL A 28 -3.63 -5.70 2.61
C VAL A 28 -4.07 -4.26 2.85
N LEU A 29 -4.69 -3.63 1.85
CA LEU A 29 -5.22 -2.27 1.99
C LEU A 29 -6.24 -2.19 3.12
N GLU A 30 -7.18 -3.12 3.19
CA GLU A 30 -8.18 -3.17 4.25
C GLU A 30 -7.52 -3.37 5.63
N SER A 31 -6.53 -4.24 5.71
CA SER A 31 -5.77 -4.49 6.95
C SER A 31 -5.05 -3.23 7.40
N GLU A 32 -4.40 -2.51 6.49
CA GLU A 32 -3.73 -1.25 6.81
C GLU A 32 -4.70 -0.17 7.28
N GLN A 33 -5.88 -0.10 6.70
CA GLN A 33 -6.93 0.83 7.13
C GLN A 33 -7.39 0.53 8.55
N LYS A 34 -7.54 -0.74 8.93
CA LYS A 34 -7.86 -1.14 10.30
C LYS A 34 -6.75 -0.76 11.26
N THR A 35 -5.50 -1.00 10.88
CA THR A 35 -4.35 -0.61 11.68
C THR A 35 -4.33 0.90 11.92
N LEU A 36 -4.59 1.68 10.88
CA LEU A 36 -4.59 3.14 10.97
C LEU A 36 -5.62 3.64 11.99
N THR A 37 -6.81 3.02 12.04
CA THR A 37 -7.87 3.43 12.96
C THR A 37 -7.70 2.92 14.37
N SER A 38 -6.98 1.83 14.58
CA SER A 38 -6.84 1.18 15.88
C SER A 38 -5.54 1.49 16.60
N THR A 39 -4.49 1.89 15.89
CA THR A 39 -3.21 2.18 16.52
C THR A 39 -3.16 3.56 17.15
N LYS A 40 -2.44 3.67 18.27
CA LYS A 40 -2.14 4.96 18.91
C LYS A 40 -0.71 5.42 18.63
N CYS A 41 0.10 4.60 17.97
CA CYS A 41 1.48 4.92 17.67
C CYS A 41 1.57 5.77 16.41
N LEU A 42 2.15 6.97 16.52
CA LEU A 42 2.26 7.90 15.39
C LEU A 42 3.09 7.30 14.24
N SER A 43 4.20 6.62 14.56
CA SER A 43 5.04 5.98 13.54
C SER A 43 4.27 4.94 12.73
N VAL A 44 3.47 4.13 13.41
CA VAL A 44 2.64 3.12 12.76
C VAL A 44 1.58 3.77 11.89
N LYS A 45 0.96 4.86 12.37
CA LYS A 45 -0.01 5.63 11.57
C LYS A 45 0.59 6.16 10.29
N GLU A 46 1.78 6.75 10.36
CA GLU A 46 2.48 7.30 9.19
C GLU A 46 2.80 6.21 8.19
N ASN A 47 3.31 5.07 8.65
CA ASN A 47 3.62 3.94 7.80
C ASN A 47 2.36 3.37 7.14
N SER A 48 1.28 3.23 7.90
CA SER A 48 0.01 2.72 7.37
C SER A 48 -0.57 3.68 6.33
N MET A 49 -0.50 4.98 6.55
CA MET A 49 -0.95 5.97 5.57
C MET A 49 -0.16 5.88 4.27
N ARG A 50 1.16 5.73 4.36
CA ARG A 50 2.01 5.57 3.18
C ARG A 50 1.63 4.31 2.42
N ASN A 51 1.46 3.20 3.12
CA ASN A 51 1.10 1.92 2.51
C ASN A 51 -0.28 1.99 1.84
N ILE A 52 -1.25 2.63 2.49
CA ILE A 52 -2.59 2.83 1.95
C ILE A 52 -2.51 3.64 0.65
N ASN A 53 -1.81 4.76 0.66
CA ASN A 53 -1.66 5.61 -0.53
C ASN A 53 -1.00 4.84 -1.67
N ALA A 54 0.07 4.09 -1.38
CA ALA A 54 0.77 3.29 -2.37
C ALA A 54 -0.14 2.22 -2.97
N LEU A 55 -0.88 1.49 -2.14
CA LEU A 55 -1.80 0.45 -2.59
C LEU A 55 -2.94 1.02 -3.44
N GLN A 56 -3.47 2.18 -3.08
CA GLN A 56 -4.50 2.84 -3.87
C GLN A 56 -3.99 3.20 -5.26
N VAL A 57 -2.77 3.70 -5.36
CA VAL A 57 -2.14 4.03 -6.66
C VAL A 57 -1.94 2.76 -7.49
N ILE A 58 -1.42 1.70 -6.88
CA ILE A 58 -1.17 0.43 -7.55
C ILE A 58 -2.48 -0.17 -8.06
N LEU A 59 -3.52 -0.18 -7.23
CA LEU A 59 -4.81 -0.75 -7.59
C LEU A 59 -5.56 0.07 -8.64
N ALA A 60 -5.25 1.36 -8.77
CA ALA A 60 -5.84 2.23 -9.80
C ALA A 60 -5.26 1.97 -11.20
N HIS A 61 -4.14 1.29 -11.28
CA HIS A 61 -3.52 0.89 -12.54
C HIS A 61 -3.82 -0.57 -12.83
#